data_8692688ec02b294c80ae5702ded3ea55
#
_entry.id   8692688ec02b294c80ae5702ded3ea55
#
_cell.length_a   1.000
_cell.length_b   1.000
_cell.length_c   1.000
_cell.angle_alpha   90.00
_cell.angle_beta   90.00
_cell.angle_gamma   90.00
#
_symmetry.space_group_name_H-M   'P 1'
#
loop_
_entity.id
_entity.type
_entity.pdbx_description
1 polymer ?
#
loop_
_entity_poly.entity_id
_entity_poly.type
_entity_poly.pdbx_seq_one_letter_code
_entity_poly.pdbx_strand_id
1 'polypeptide(L)'
;MKTAFNRRTVILAAALGAGTTLLQACGGGDDEPQRNIVELAKNTPELSILVEAVVAADLAATLSTGTLTVFAPTNAAFAALLTELGVSKEALLANKPLLTAVLTYHVLGSTVARADVPLGKAITPVSGGFFKIESNNGLKITDGRNRVSTITATDIQASNGVVHLVDRVLLPADKDIVATASALPDFSILVEAVVAAGLASTLQGTGPFTVFAPTNAAFAALLTELGVSKADLLANTALLTKVLTYHVVPARVLKAEVPVNTAITTVQGQSFTVNSSLVITDQNMRTSSIVATDVFTSNGVIHAVDKVILPK
;
A
#
# COMPACT_ATOMS: atom_id res chain seq x y z
N MET A 1 25.96 -18.96 -52.64
CA MET A 1 26.13 -20.43 -52.62
C MET A 1 25.14 -20.97 -51.60
N LYS A 2 23.94 -21.33 -51.94
CA LYS A 2 23.36 -22.60 -52.42
C LYS A 2 24.00 -23.80 -51.68
N THR A 3 23.25 -24.42 -50.77
CA THR A 3 22.74 -25.78 -50.99
C THR A 3 21.73 -26.20 -49.92
N ALA A 4 20.55 -26.57 -50.41
CA ALA A 4 19.52 -27.35 -49.73
C ALA A 4 19.80 -28.85 -49.92
N PHE A 5 19.30 -29.69 -49.06
CA PHE A 5 19.00 -31.13 -49.29
C PHE A 5 18.45 -31.75 -48.02
N ASN A 6 17.51 -32.64 -47.95
CA ASN A 6 16.40 -33.15 -48.76
C ASN A 6 15.72 -34.20 -47.86
N ARG A 7 14.44 -34.39 -48.07
CA ARG A 7 13.53 -35.35 -47.50
C ARG A 7 14.03 -36.81 -47.67
N ARG A 8 13.72 -37.69 -46.73
CA ARG A 8 13.36 -39.08 -47.11
C ARG A 8 12.31 -39.67 -46.13
N THR A 9 11.17 -39.85 -46.73
CA THR A 9 10.06 -40.73 -46.35
C THR A 9 10.48 -42.20 -46.47
N VAL A 10 10.14 -43.02 -45.51
CA VAL A 10 10.06 -44.46 -45.73
C VAL A 10 8.74 -44.97 -45.13
N ILE A 11 7.91 -45.48 -46.01
CA ILE A 11 6.68 -46.27 -45.76
C ILE A 11 7.06 -47.76 -45.88
N LEU A 12 6.55 -48.59 -44.96
CA LEU A 12 6.14 -49.98 -45.22
C LEU A 12 5.46 -50.50 -43.94
N ALA A 13 4.26 -50.76 -43.91
CA ALA A 13 3.25 -51.68 -44.37
C ALA A 13 3.17 -52.98 -43.52
N ALA A 14 2.02 -53.11 -42.89
CA ALA A 14 1.09 -54.22 -42.70
C ALA A 14 1.54 -55.55 -42.01
N ALA A 15 0.78 -55.91 -40.94
CA ALA A 15 -0.02 -57.15 -40.96
C ALA A 15 -0.90 -57.29 -39.72
N LEU A 16 -2.14 -57.52 -39.95
CA LEU A 16 -3.29 -58.08 -39.24
C LEU A 16 -3.05 -58.80 -37.89
N GLY A 17 -3.93 -58.48 -36.92
CA GLY A 17 -4.22 -59.31 -35.75
C GLY A 17 -5.39 -58.72 -34.96
N ALA A 18 -6.55 -59.29 -35.08
CA ALA A 18 -7.84 -58.91 -34.49
C ALA A 18 -7.86 -58.95 -32.96
N GLY A 19 -8.57 -58.03 -32.31
CA GLY A 19 -8.88 -58.14 -30.88
C GLY A 19 -9.44 -56.82 -30.33
N THR A 20 -10.70 -56.59 -30.62
CA THR A 20 -11.58 -55.58 -30.04
C THR A 20 -11.49 -55.42 -28.55
N THR A 21 -11.28 -54.26 -28.06
CA THR A 21 -12.20 -53.57 -27.10
C THR A 21 -11.78 -52.11 -27.08
N LEU A 22 -12.61 -51.24 -27.70
CA LEU A 22 -12.59 -49.82 -27.50
C LEU A 22 -13.04 -49.54 -26.03
N LEU A 23 -12.11 -49.49 -25.11
CA LEU A 23 -12.28 -48.74 -23.88
C LEU A 23 -12.13 -47.29 -24.27
N GLN A 24 -13.26 -46.64 -24.61
CA GLN A 24 -13.39 -45.20 -24.49
C GLN A 24 -13.09 -44.86 -23.03
N ALA A 25 -11.85 -44.55 -22.73
CA ALA A 25 -11.52 -43.76 -21.55
C ALA A 25 -12.17 -42.40 -21.76
N CYS A 26 -13.39 -42.23 -21.28
CA CYS A 26 -13.92 -40.95 -20.89
C CYS A 26 -12.88 -40.37 -19.94
N GLY A 27 -12.06 -39.45 -20.44
CA GLY A 27 -11.35 -38.50 -19.64
C GLY A 27 -12.40 -37.61 -18.98
N GLY A 28 -12.99 -38.07 -17.89
CA GLY A 28 -13.63 -37.23 -16.90
C GLY A 28 -12.50 -36.40 -16.32
N GLY A 29 -12.29 -35.20 -16.84
CA GLY A 29 -11.72 -34.16 -16.02
C GLY A 29 -12.69 -34.01 -14.86
N ASP A 30 -12.26 -34.41 -13.68
CA ASP A 30 -12.94 -34.08 -12.44
C ASP A 30 -12.87 -32.54 -12.31
N ASP A 31 -13.82 -31.84 -12.95
CA ASP A 31 -14.15 -30.47 -12.62
C ASP A 31 -14.78 -30.48 -11.21
N GLU A 32 -13.95 -30.72 -10.19
CA GLU A 32 -14.37 -30.40 -8.83
C GLU A 32 -14.78 -28.92 -8.86
N PRO A 33 -16.01 -28.59 -8.42
CA PRO A 33 -16.48 -27.23 -8.42
C PRO A 33 -15.47 -26.38 -7.65
N GLN A 34 -14.90 -25.37 -8.31
CA GLN A 34 -13.89 -24.51 -7.70
C GLN A 34 -14.44 -23.94 -6.39
N ARG A 35 -13.73 -24.21 -5.30
CA ARG A 35 -14.09 -23.75 -3.97
C ARG A 35 -14.04 -22.20 -3.92
N ASN A 36 -14.98 -21.59 -3.24
CA ASN A 36 -14.88 -20.15 -2.96
C ASN A 36 -13.74 -19.85 -1.97
N ILE A 37 -13.40 -18.58 -1.81
CA ILE A 37 -12.28 -18.13 -0.96
C ILE A 37 -12.39 -18.66 0.47
N VAL A 38 -13.60 -18.67 1.05
CA VAL A 38 -13.84 -19.13 2.42
C VAL A 38 -13.65 -20.66 2.53
N GLU A 39 -14.15 -21.41 1.55
CA GLU A 39 -13.98 -22.87 1.50
C GLU A 39 -12.52 -23.26 1.27
N LEU A 40 -11.80 -22.51 0.40
CA LEU A 40 -10.38 -22.68 0.18
C LEU A 40 -9.60 -22.46 1.49
N ALA A 41 -9.90 -21.38 2.21
CA ALA A 41 -9.25 -21.06 3.49
C ALA A 41 -9.53 -22.16 4.54
N LYS A 42 -10.76 -22.69 4.63
CA LYS A 42 -11.13 -23.79 5.54
C LYS A 42 -10.33 -25.06 5.26
N ASN A 43 -9.97 -25.31 4.01
CA ASN A 43 -9.20 -26.48 3.58
C ASN A 43 -7.67 -26.27 3.62
N THR A 44 -7.22 -25.09 4.05
CA THR A 44 -5.81 -24.73 4.17
C THR A 44 -5.43 -24.61 5.64
N PRO A 45 -4.71 -25.60 6.23
CA PRO A 45 -4.42 -25.60 7.68
C PRO A 45 -3.67 -24.35 8.16
N GLU A 46 -2.85 -23.76 7.31
CA GLU A 46 -2.09 -22.54 7.61
C GLU A 46 -2.95 -21.29 7.74
N LEU A 47 -4.24 -21.34 7.38
CA LEU A 47 -5.20 -20.24 7.46
C LEU A 47 -6.28 -20.44 8.53
N SER A 48 -6.12 -21.41 9.44
CA SER A 48 -7.15 -21.76 10.44
C SER A 48 -7.51 -20.56 11.34
N ILE A 49 -6.55 -19.74 11.76
CA ILE A 49 -6.81 -18.55 12.59
C ILE A 49 -7.55 -17.47 11.77
N LEU A 50 -7.21 -17.32 10.47
CA LEU A 50 -7.97 -16.44 9.57
C LEU A 50 -9.44 -16.86 9.47
N VAL A 51 -9.70 -18.15 9.33
CA VAL A 51 -11.08 -18.69 9.29
C VAL A 51 -11.83 -18.40 10.59
N GLU A 52 -11.19 -18.64 11.76
CA GLU A 52 -11.78 -18.28 13.05
C GLU A 52 -12.11 -16.78 13.13
N ALA A 53 -11.19 -15.91 12.67
CA ALA A 53 -11.38 -14.46 12.65
C ALA A 53 -12.52 -14.03 11.71
N VAL A 54 -12.61 -14.62 10.52
CA VAL A 54 -13.69 -14.36 9.54
C VAL A 54 -15.06 -14.75 10.11
N VAL A 55 -15.14 -15.89 10.81
CA VAL A 55 -16.37 -16.35 11.48
C VAL A 55 -16.74 -15.42 12.65
N ALA A 56 -15.77 -15.06 13.51
CA ALA A 56 -15.98 -14.15 14.64
C ALA A 56 -16.44 -12.74 14.20
N ALA A 57 -15.98 -12.28 13.02
CA ALA A 57 -16.39 -11.00 12.43
C ALA A 57 -17.72 -11.06 11.65
N ASP A 58 -18.35 -12.23 11.50
CA ASP A 58 -19.54 -12.49 10.63
C ASP A 58 -19.30 -12.14 9.13
N LEU A 59 -18.08 -12.24 8.64
CA LEU A 59 -17.73 -11.88 7.26
C LEU A 59 -17.77 -13.06 6.28
N ALA A 60 -18.06 -14.27 6.74
CA ALA A 60 -18.02 -15.48 5.90
C ALA A 60 -18.97 -15.39 4.67
N ALA A 61 -20.19 -14.89 4.85
CA ALA A 61 -21.15 -14.70 3.75
C ALA A 61 -20.66 -13.65 2.74
N THR A 62 -20.13 -12.52 3.23
CA THR A 62 -19.59 -11.43 2.39
C THR A 62 -18.40 -11.89 1.55
N LEU A 63 -17.50 -12.70 2.14
CA LEU A 63 -16.30 -13.20 1.47
C LEU A 63 -16.56 -14.44 0.58
N SER A 64 -17.75 -15.02 0.65
CA SER A 64 -18.18 -16.14 -0.21
C SER A 64 -18.78 -15.68 -1.53
N THR A 65 -19.05 -14.39 -1.72
CA THR A 65 -19.74 -13.82 -2.88
C THR A 65 -18.92 -12.69 -3.50
N GLY A 66 -19.29 -12.32 -4.74
CA GLY A 66 -18.63 -11.24 -5.48
C GLY A 66 -17.33 -11.68 -6.15
N THR A 67 -16.58 -10.71 -6.63
CA THR A 67 -15.26 -10.91 -7.26
C THR A 67 -14.21 -10.22 -6.40
N LEU A 68 -13.35 -11.01 -5.73
CA LEU A 68 -12.49 -10.51 -4.66
C LEU A 68 -11.03 -10.88 -4.89
N THR A 69 -10.13 -10.06 -4.32
CA THR A 69 -8.75 -10.46 -4.02
C THR A 69 -8.58 -10.44 -2.52
N VAL A 70 -8.05 -11.51 -1.94
CA VAL A 70 -7.79 -11.60 -0.51
C VAL A 70 -6.30 -11.77 -0.26
N PHE A 71 -5.71 -10.86 0.50
CA PHE A 71 -4.37 -11.01 1.05
C PHE A 71 -4.48 -11.77 2.37
N ALA A 72 -4.33 -13.10 2.31
CA ALA A 72 -4.59 -14.01 3.43
C ALA A 72 -3.37 -14.14 4.35
N PRO A 73 -3.42 -13.62 5.59
CA PRO A 73 -2.35 -13.79 6.54
C PRO A 73 -2.35 -15.23 7.09
N THR A 74 -1.16 -15.82 7.17
CA THR A 74 -0.96 -17.16 7.74
C THR A 74 -1.12 -17.18 9.26
N ASN A 75 -1.24 -18.37 9.86
CA ASN A 75 -1.26 -18.52 11.31
C ASN A 75 -0.01 -17.89 11.98
N ALA A 76 1.15 -18.00 11.33
CA ALA A 76 2.39 -17.37 11.79
C ALA A 76 2.28 -15.84 11.79
N ALA A 77 1.63 -15.26 10.77
CA ALA A 77 1.37 -13.82 10.69
C ALA A 77 0.48 -13.34 11.85
N PHE A 78 -0.56 -14.10 12.20
CA PHE A 78 -1.40 -13.82 13.36
C PHE A 78 -0.64 -13.95 14.68
N ALA A 79 0.19 -15.00 14.85
CA ALA A 79 1.01 -15.17 16.05
C ALA A 79 1.96 -13.99 16.26
N ALA A 80 2.58 -13.50 15.18
CA ALA A 80 3.41 -12.29 15.23
C ALA A 80 2.61 -11.04 15.64
N LEU A 81 1.39 -10.88 15.10
CA LEU A 81 0.51 -9.77 15.48
C LEU A 81 0.11 -9.81 16.96
N LEU A 82 -0.27 -10.99 17.48
CA LEU A 82 -0.64 -11.16 18.88
C LEU A 82 0.52 -10.77 19.81
N THR A 83 1.74 -11.15 19.45
CA THR A 83 2.95 -10.78 20.18
C THR A 83 3.21 -9.27 20.11
N GLU A 84 3.06 -8.66 18.92
CA GLU A 84 3.25 -7.21 18.70
C GLU A 84 2.24 -6.37 19.52
N LEU A 85 0.98 -6.81 19.59
CA LEU A 85 -0.08 -6.12 20.32
C LEU A 85 -0.11 -6.45 21.82
N GLY A 86 0.58 -7.51 22.27
CA GLY A 86 0.54 -7.98 23.65
C GLY A 86 -0.83 -8.51 24.07
N VAL A 87 -1.60 -9.09 23.14
CA VAL A 87 -2.97 -9.60 23.39
C VAL A 87 -3.06 -11.10 23.11
N SER A 88 -4.02 -11.78 23.75
CA SER A 88 -4.31 -13.18 23.42
C SER A 88 -5.16 -13.30 22.15
N LYS A 89 -5.18 -14.50 21.56
CA LYS A 89 -6.04 -14.79 20.40
C LYS A 89 -7.52 -14.57 20.74
N GLU A 90 -7.95 -15.00 21.91
CA GLU A 90 -9.34 -14.86 22.38
C GLU A 90 -9.73 -13.38 22.50
N ALA A 91 -8.83 -12.54 23.03
CA ALA A 91 -9.06 -11.10 23.13
C ALA A 91 -9.16 -10.43 21.76
N LEU A 92 -8.32 -10.84 20.81
CA LEU A 92 -8.40 -10.37 19.42
C LEU A 92 -9.74 -10.79 18.79
N LEU A 93 -10.12 -12.06 18.88
CA LEU A 93 -11.35 -12.61 18.30
C LEU A 93 -12.62 -12.02 18.93
N ALA A 94 -12.58 -11.60 20.19
CA ALA A 94 -13.69 -10.92 20.86
C ALA A 94 -13.88 -9.47 20.38
N ASN A 95 -12.86 -8.85 19.78
CA ASN A 95 -12.95 -7.46 19.29
C ASN A 95 -13.45 -7.41 17.84
N LYS A 96 -14.77 -7.63 17.67
CA LYS A 96 -15.43 -7.67 16.36
C LYS A 96 -15.20 -6.40 15.52
N PRO A 97 -15.28 -5.15 16.05
CA PRO A 97 -14.99 -3.95 15.26
C PRO A 97 -13.58 -3.93 14.69
N LEU A 98 -12.58 -4.27 15.51
CA LEU A 98 -11.17 -4.35 15.06
C LEU A 98 -10.99 -5.43 13.99
N LEU A 99 -11.55 -6.64 14.22
CA LEU A 99 -11.49 -7.73 13.26
C LEU A 99 -12.10 -7.33 11.91
N THR A 100 -13.29 -6.71 11.92
CA THR A 100 -13.96 -6.26 10.70
C THR A 100 -13.10 -5.26 9.94
N ALA A 101 -12.54 -4.25 10.62
CA ALA A 101 -11.67 -3.26 10.00
C ALA A 101 -10.39 -3.90 9.41
N VAL A 102 -9.74 -4.79 10.15
CA VAL A 102 -8.53 -5.47 9.72
C VAL A 102 -8.81 -6.44 8.58
N LEU A 103 -9.83 -7.30 8.69
CA LEU A 103 -10.12 -8.29 7.65
C LEU A 103 -10.58 -7.63 6.33
N THR A 104 -11.40 -6.58 6.40
CA THR A 104 -11.82 -5.84 5.20
C THR A 104 -10.67 -5.01 4.59
N TYR A 105 -9.63 -4.69 5.37
CA TYR A 105 -8.39 -4.09 4.88
C TYR A 105 -7.52 -5.07 4.07
N HIS A 106 -7.73 -6.38 4.23
CA HIS A 106 -7.06 -7.43 3.44
C HIS A 106 -7.80 -7.77 2.14
N VAL A 107 -8.93 -7.13 1.86
CA VAL A 107 -9.82 -7.51 0.74
C VAL A 107 -9.92 -6.38 -0.27
N LEU A 108 -9.75 -6.72 -1.55
CA LEU A 108 -10.08 -5.84 -2.67
C LEU A 108 -11.40 -6.31 -3.31
N GLY A 109 -12.23 -5.37 -3.75
CA GLY A 109 -13.50 -5.62 -4.44
C GLY A 109 -13.34 -5.95 -5.93
N SER A 110 -12.20 -6.46 -6.35
CA SER A 110 -11.91 -6.88 -7.73
C SER A 110 -10.84 -7.97 -7.71
N THR A 111 -10.79 -8.79 -8.78
CA THR A 111 -9.70 -9.74 -8.95
C THR A 111 -8.46 -9.02 -9.48
N VAL A 112 -7.35 -9.14 -8.75
CA VAL A 112 -6.04 -8.60 -9.12
C VAL A 112 -5.04 -9.75 -9.07
N ALA A 113 -4.70 -10.30 -10.24
CA ALA A 113 -3.63 -11.29 -10.34
C ALA A 113 -2.26 -10.61 -10.11
N ARG A 114 -1.25 -11.42 -9.79
CA ARG A 114 0.13 -10.93 -9.58
C ARG A 114 0.63 -10.02 -10.71
N ALA A 115 0.29 -10.37 -11.96
CA ALA A 115 0.71 -9.62 -13.14
C ALA A 115 0.07 -8.22 -13.25
N ASP A 116 -1.12 -8.06 -12.65
CA ASP A 116 -1.94 -6.84 -12.72
C ASP A 116 -1.77 -5.92 -11.51
N VAL A 117 -0.92 -6.31 -10.54
CA VAL A 117 -0.67 -5.52 -9.34
C VAL A 117 -0.07 -4.16 -9.73
N PRO A 118 -0.72 -3.04 -9.34
CA PRO A 118 -0.22 -1.69 -9.64
C PRO A 118 0.95 -1.32 -8.71
N LEU A 119 2.17 -1.71 -9.09
CA LEU A 119 3.36 -1.51 -8.26
C LEU A 119 3.63 -0.05 -7.94
N GLY A 120 3.94 0.23 -6.68
CA GLY A 120 4.28 1.55 -6.16
C GLY A 120 3.09 2.51 -6.01
N LYS A 121 1.91 2.16 -6.53
CA LYS A 121 0.69 2.98 -6.46
C LYS A 121 -0.17 2.62 -5.24
N ALA A 122 -1.07 3.54 -4.90
CA ALA A 122 -2.04 3.30 -3.84
C ALA A 122 -3.08 2.26 -4.26
N ILE A 123 -3.26 1.23 -3.44
CA ILE A 123 -4.29 0.20 -3.58
C ILE A 123 -5.30 0.43 -2.47
N THR A 124 -6.58 0.58 -2.83
CA THR A 124 -7.66 0.87 -1.87
C THR A 124 -8.43 -0.41 -1.56
N PRO A 125 -8.36 -0.92 -0.31
CA PRO A 125 -9.15 -2.07 0.13
C PRO A 125 -10.61 -1.71 0.40
N VAL A 126 -11.45 -2.75 0.63
CA VAL A 126 -12.89 -2.60 0.91
C VAL A 126 -13.15 -1.75 2.16
N SER A 127 -12.29 -1.80 3.17
CA SER A 127 -12.41 -0.96 4.37
C SER A 127 -12.12 0.53 4.14
N GLY A 128 -11.63 0.90 2.96
CA GLY A 128 -11.04 2.22 2.73
C GLY A 128 -9.59 2.30 3.21
N GLY A 129 -9.03 3.51 3.23
CA GLY A 129 -7.61 3.70 3.43
C GLY A 129 -6.81 3.26 2.19
N PHE A 130 -5.56 2.87 2.38
CA PHE A 130 -4.73 2.35 1.28
C PHE A 130 -3.49 1.62 1.82
N PHE A 131 -2.91 0.79 0.96
CA PHE A 131 -1.57 0.23 1.07
C PHE A 131 -0.89 0.28 -0.29
N LYS A 132 0.39 -0.01 -0.38
CA LYS A 132 1.10 -0.15 -1.67
C LYS A 132 1.83 -1.49 -1.74
N ILE A 133 2.04 -1.96 -2.96
CA ILE A 133 2.84 -3.16 -3.24
C ILE A 133 4.04 -2.74 -4.10
N GLU A 134 5.22 -3.20 -3.71
CA GLU A 134 6.47 -3.00 -4.45
C GLU A 134 7.11 -4.34 -4.79
N SER A 135 7.91 -4.36 -5.88
CA SER A 135 8.64 -5.55 -6.31
C SER A 135 10.14 -5.38 -6.03
N ASN A 136 10.53 -5.56 -4.76
CA ASN A 136 11.92 -5.55 -4.32
C ASN A 136 12.25 -6.88 -3.66
N ASN A 137 12.96 -7.77 -4.36
CA ASN A 137 13.22 -9.14 -3.91
C ASN A 137 11.92 -9.88 -3.50
N GLY A 138 10.97 -9.97 -4.45
CA GLY A 138 9.62 -10.46 -4.22
C GLY A 138 8.61 -9.31 -4.06
N LEU A 139 7.32 -9.66 -3.97
CA LEU A 139 6.27 -8.67 -3.74
C LEU A 139 6.17 -8.35 -2.25
N LYS A 140 6.26 -7.08 -1.92
CA LYS A 140 6.16 -6.57 -0.56
C LYS A 140 5.04 -5.55 -0.45
N ILE A 141 4.21 -5.68 0.57
CA ILE A 141 3.14 -4.75 0.90
C ILE A 141 3.65 -3.82 2.01
N THR A 142 3.56 -2.52 1.80
CA THR A 142 3.64 -1.54 2.90
C THR A 142 2.22 -1.21 3.32
N ASP A 143 1.86 -1.53 4.55
CA ASP A 143 0.53 -1.32 5.11
C ASP A 143 0.30 0.10 5.65
N GLY A 144 -0.91 0.42 6.09
CA GLY A 144 -1.27 1.75 6.59
C GLY A 144 -0.46 2.22 7.81
N ARG A 145 0.15 1.29 8.57
CA ARG A 145 1.07 1.60 9.68
C ARG A 145 2.54 1.62 9.28
N ASN A 146 2.82 1.66 7.97
CA ASN A 146 4.18 1.67 7.40
C ASN A 146 4.99 0.39 7.71
N ARG A 147 4.32 -0.73 8.00
CA ARG A 147 4.96 -2.03 8.21
C ARG A 147 5.03 -2.78 6.89
N VAL A 148 6.09 -3.55 6.71
CA VAL A 148 6.30 -4.33 5.49
C VAL A 148 5.87 -5.78 5.73
N SER A 149 5.05 -6.30 4.83
CA SER A 149 4.67 -7.71 4.72
C SER A 149 5.13 -8.27 3.38
N THR A 150 5.56 -9.53 3.35
CA THR A 150 5.94 -10.23 2.12
C THR A 150 4.76 -11.06 1.61
N ILE A 151 4.48 -11.00 0.32
CA ILE A 151 3.55 -11.93 -0.33
C ILE A 151 4.33 -13.23 -0.61
N THR A 152 3.97 -14.30 0.10
CA THR A 152 4.70 -15.58 0.07
C THR A 152 4.19 -16.54 -1.01
N ALA A 153 2.90 -16.43 -1.37
CA ALA A 153 2.31 -17.14 -2.49
C ALA A 153 1.29 -16.24 -3.19
N THR A 154 1.18 -16.39 -4.50
CA THR A 154 0.29 -15.58 -5.35
C THR A 154 -0.63 -16.45 -6.18
N ASP A 155 -1.73 -15.85 -6.65
CA ASP A 155 -2.61 -16.40 -7.69
C ASP A 155 -3.25 -17.76 -7.31
N ILE A 156 -3.54 -17.98 -6.02
CA ILE A 156 -4.32 -19.13 -5.59
C ILE A 156 -5.76 -18.88 -6.00
N GLN A 157 -6.25 -19.68 -6.99
CA GLN A 157 -7.55 -19.47 -7.61
C GLN A 157 -8.68 -19.98 -6.72
N ALA A 158 -9.75 -19.20 -6.65
CA ALA A 158 -11.02 -19.56 -6.05
C ALA A 158 -12.16 -19.23 -7.02
N SER A 159 -13.35 -19.84 -6.85
CA SER A 159 -14.49 -19.60 -7.74
C SER A 159 -14.98 -18.14 -7.75
N ASN A 160 -14.70 -17.40 -6.69
CA ASN A 160 -15.09 -16.00 -6.53
C ASN A 160 -13.91 -15.03 -6.40
N GLY A 161 -12.70 -15.39 -6.89
CA GLY A 161 -11.55 -14.50 -6.91
C GLY A 161 -10.20 -15.16 -6.72
N VAL A 162 -9.25 -14.40 -6.19
CA VAL A 162 -7.84 -14.79 -6.03
C VAL A 162 -7.37 -14.57 -4.61
N VAL A 163 -6.55 -15.47 -4.10
CA VAL A 163 -5.92 -15.36 -2.78
C VAL A 163 -4.40 -15.23 -2.93
N HIS A 164 -3.83 -14.27 -2.21
CA HIS A 164 -2.39 -14.11 -2.03
C HIS A 164 -2.05 -14.32 -0.55
N LEU A 165 -1.09 -15.19 -0.25
CA LEU A 165 -0.66 -15.41 1.13
C LEU A 165 0.34 -14.33 1.56
N VAL A 166 0.18 -13.85 2.79
CA VAL A 166 1.07 -12.84 3.38
C VAL A 166 1.63 -13.30 4.72
N ASP A 167 2.89 -12.92 4.98
CA ASP A 167 3.63 -13.29 6.20
C ASP A 167 3.35 -12.37 7.40
N ARG A 168 2.55 -11.31 7.20
CA ARG A 168 2.15 -10.38 8.26
C ARG A 168 0.70 -9.93 8.07
N VAL A 169 -0.05 -9.76 9.15
CA VAL A 169 -1.38 -9.15 9.12
C VAL A 169 -1.25 -7.68 8.80
N LEU A 170 -1.95 -7.21 7.77
CA LEU A 170 -1.96 -5.82 7.35
C LEU A 170 -2.84 -4.99 8.31
N LEU A 171 -2.36 -3.83 8.73
CA LEU A 171 -3.13 -2.92 9.57
C LEU A 171 -3.42 -1.61 8.85
N PRO A 172 -4.66 -1.12 8.91
CA PRO A 172 -4.97 0.23 8.46
C PRO A 172 -4.22 1.27 9.29
N ALA A 173 -4.01 2.44 8.71
CA ALA A 173 -3.41 3.57 9.43
C ALA A 173 -4.33 4.00 10.58
N ASP A 174 -3.75 4.24 11.74
CA ASP A 174 -4.42 4.65 12.97
C ASP A 174 -4.04 6.06 13.43
N LYS A 175 -3.05 6.68 12.76
CA LYS A 175 -2.57 8.03 13.05
C LYS A 175 -2.76 8.94 11.85
N ASP A 176 -3.24 10.15 12.07
CA ASP A 176 -3.26 11.21 11.07
C ASP A 176 -1.86 11.79 10.82
N ILE A 177 -1.78 12.76 9.90
CA ILE A 177 -0.52 13.45 9.53
C ILE A 177 0.16 14.06 10.75
N VAL A 178 -0.60 14.76 11.61
CA VAL A 178 -0.04 15.48 12.77
C VAL A 178 0.46 14.48 13.82
N ALA A 179 -0.35 13.46 14.13
CA ALA A 179 0.04 12.40 15.07
C ALA A 179 1.24 11.58 14.59
N THR A 180 1.30 11.33 13.26
CA THR A 180 2.45 10.62 12.65
C THR A 180 3.70 11.48 12.70
N ALA A 181 3.63 12.76 12.31
CA ALA A 181 4.77 13.68 12.37
C ALA A 181 5.27 13.87 13.81
N SER A 182 4.36 13.97 14.79
CA SER A 182 4.70 14.11 16.21
C SER A 182 5.43 12.88 16.78
N ALA A 183 5.22 11.70 16.20
CA ALA A 183 5.92 10.47 16.60
C ALA A 183 7.33 10.35 15.99
N LEU A 184 7.70 11.22 15.07
CA LEU A 184 8.99 11.21 14.36
C LEU A 184 9.87 12.38 14.84
N PRO A 185 10.99 12.13 15.53
CA PRO A 185 11.85 13.18 16.12
C PRO A 185 12.34 14.22 15.11
N ASP A 186 12.55 13.80 13.85
CA ASP A 186 13.06 14.66 12.78
C ASP A 186 12.09 15.77 12.36
N PHE A 187 10.83 15.72 12.80
CA PHE A 187 9.80 16.71 12.46
C PHE A 187 9.34 17.56 13.66
N SER A 188 10.07 17.57 14.77
CA SER A 188 9.66 18.31 15.97
C SER A 188 9.46 19.80 15.71
N ILE A 189 10.34 20.45 14.92
CA ILE A 189 10.20 21.86 14.57
C ILE A 189 8.99 22.10 13.65
N LEU A 190 8.74 21.18 12.71
CA LEU A 190 7.54 21.24 11.86
C LEU A 190 6.25 21.19 12.69
N VAL A 191 6.19 20.28 13.65
CA VAL A 191 5.03 20.13 14.55
C VAL A 191 4.82 21.40 15.38
N GLU A 192 5.90 21.98 15.96
CA GLU A 192 5.84 23.27 16.65
C GLU A 192 5.30 24.38 15.73
N ALA A 193 5.79 24.44 14.50
CA ALA A 193 5.36 25.42 13.50
C ALA A 193 3.88 25.25 13.11
N VAL A 194 3.41 24.02 12.91
CA VAL A 194 2.00 23.71 12.61
C VAL A 194 1.08 24.12 13.76
N VAL A 195 1.50 23.88 15.01
CA VAL A 195 0.74 24.29 16.20
C VAL A 195 0.73 25.84 16.31
N ALA A 196 1.88 26.50 16.16
CA ALA A 196 2.00 27.95 16.21
C ALA A 196 1.17 28.65 15.12
N ALA A 197 1.09 28.06 13.94
CA ALA A 197 0.24 28.57 12.83
C ALA A 197 -1.26 28.24 12.99
N GLY A 198 -1.67 27.48 14.00
CA GLY A 198 -3.07 27.04 14.18
C GLY A 198 -3.57 26.06 13.11
N LEU A 199 -2.67 25.38 12.39
CA LEU A 199 -3.02 24.50 11.27
C LEU A 199 -3.25 23.03 11.67
N ALA A 200 -3.07 22.69 12.95
CA ALA A 200 -3.19 21.31 13.42
C ALA A 200 -4.58 20.72 13.10
N SER A 201 -5.65 21.41 13.41
CA SER A 201 -7.02 20.94 13.13
C SER A 201 -7.31 20.78 11.64
N THR A 202 -6.75 21.63 10.79
CA THR A 202 -6.88 21.53 9.33
C THR A 202 -6.19 20.26 8.80
N LEU A 203 -4.97 19.98 9.27
CA LEU A 203 -4.19 18.80 8.87
C LEU A 203 -4.68 17.51 9.52
N GLN A 204 -5.50 17.56 10.56
CA GLN A 204 -6.23 16.43 11.15
C GLN A 204 -7.57 16.16 10.47
N GLY A 205 -8.00 17.01 9.53
CA GLY A 205 -9.20 16.81 8.73
C GLY A 205 -9.17 15.54 7.88
N THR A 206 -10.29 15.27 7.20
CA THR A 206 -10.51 14.01 6.47
C THR A 206 -9.57 13.76 5.29
N GLY A 207 -8.88 14.78 4.78
CA GLY A 207 -7.97 14.64 3.65
C GLY A 207 -8.66 14.27 2.32
N PRO A 208 -7.99 13.60 1.37
CA PRO A 208 -6.58 13.20 1.48
C PRO A 208 -5.60 14.36 1.29
N PHE A 209 -4.50 14.33 2.02
CA PHE A 209 -3.41 15.29 1.89
C PHE A 209 -2.08 14.61 1.55
N THR A 210 -1.19 15.36 0.88
CA THR A 210 0.23 15.03 0.82
C THR A 210 1.01 16.18 1.43
N VAL A 211 1.82 15.88 2.44
CA VAL A 211 2.65 16.88 3.12
C VAL A 211 4.11 16.66 2.75
N PHE A 212 4.72 17.65 2.14
CA PHE A 212 6.16 17.69 1.91
C PHE A 212 6.81 18.29 3.17
N ALA A 213 7.13 17.42 4.12
CA ALA A 213 7.52 17.76 5.49
C ALA A 213 9.00 18.14 5.58
N PRO A 214 9.37 19.39 5.87
CA PRO A 214 10.75 19.76 6.10
C PRO A 214 11.26 19.14 7.38
N THR A 215 12.46 18.56 7.32
CA THR A 215 13.15 18.05 8.51
C THR A 215 13.62 19.17 9.43
N ASN A 216 13.99 18.85 10.67
CA ASN A 216 14.61 19.81 11.59
C ASN A 216 15.86 20.46 10.98
N ALA A 217 16.66 19.69 10.22
CA ALA A 217 17.81 20.21 9.50
C ALA A 217 17.41 21.23 8.41
N ALA A 218 16.32 20.97 7.70
CA ALA A 218 15.78 21.91 6.71
C ALA A 218 15.36 23.25 7.34
N PHE A 219 14.72 23.21 8.51
CA PHE A 219 14.39 24.41 9.26
C PHE A 219 15.63 25.14 9.79
N ALA A 220 16.63 24.42 10.33
CA ALA A 220 17.90 25.01 10.78
C ALA A 220 18.62 25.75 9.65
N ALA A 221 18.66 25.18 8.45
CA ALA A 221 19.20 25.81 7.26
C ALA A 221 18.45 27.08 6.88
N LEU A 222 17.11 27.07 6.92
CA LEU A 222 16.26 28.26 6.65
C LEU A 222 16.52 29.35 7.67
N LEU A 223 16.57 29.04 8.97
CA LEU A 223 16.84 30.03 10.03
C LEU A 223 18.20 30.72 9.84
N THR A 224 19.21 29.95 9.45
CA THR A 224 20.55 30.47 9.14
C THR A 224 20.50 31.40 7.91
N GLU A 225 19.79 31.00 6.86
CA GLU A 225 19.64 31.77 5.62
C GLU A 225 18.91 33.10 5.85
N LEU A 226 17.88 33.11 6.69
CA LEU A 226 17.09 34.31 7.02
C LEU A 226 17.73 35.18 8.10
N GLY A 227 18.72 34.66 8.84
CA GLY A 227 19.33 35.35 9.96
C GLY A 227 18.38 35.61 11.14
N VAL A 228 17.39 34.71 11.34
CA VAL A 228 16.36 34.83 12.40
C VAL A 228 16.44 33.67 13.36
N SER A 229 15.96 33.86 14.60
CA SER A 229 15.83 32.79 15.57
C SER A 229 14.60 31.89 15.30
N LYS A 230 14.58 30.67 15.84
CA LYS A 230 13.40 29.80 15.80
C LYS A 230 12.18 30.51 16.45
N ALA A 231 12.40 31.23 17.55
CA ALA A 231 11.34 31.95 18.24
C ALA A 231 10.72 33.04 17.35
N ASP A 232 11.53 33.79 16.64
CA ASP A 232 11.04 34.86 15.73
C ASP A 232 10.25 34.24 14.56
N LEU A 233 10.73 33.12 14.00
CA LEU A 233 9.98 32.41 12.96
C LEU A 233 8.63 31.91 13.48
N LEU A 234 8.59 31.28 14.65
CA LEU A 234 7.35 30.74 15.24
C LEU A 234 6.37 31.84 15.66
N ALA A 235 6.83 33.03 15.98
CA ALA A 235 5.99 34.19 16.29
C ALA A 235 5.32 34.80 15.03
N ASN A 236 5.88 34.56 13.83
CA ASN A 236 5.32 35.08 12.59
C ASN A 236 4.28 34.10 11.99
N THR A 237 3.10 34.06 12.60
CA THR A 237 2.02 33.11 12.21
C THR A 237 1.56 33.31 10.77
N ALA A 238 1.57 34.53 10.24
CA ALA A 238 1.18 34.81 8.85
C ALA A 238 2.17 34.16 7.85
N LEU A 239 3.47 34.32 8.09
CA LEU A 239 4.50 33.68 7.27
C LEU A 239 4.43 32.15 7.41
N LEU A 240 4.30 31.64 8.64
CA LEU A 240 4.16 30.21 8.87
C LEU A 240 2.97 29.61 8.12
N THR A 241 1.79 30.22 8.21
CA THR A 241 0.60 29.75 7.51
C THR A 241 0.83 29.73 6.01
N LYS A 242 1.41 30.79 5.43
CA LYS A 242 1.71 30.87 3.99
C LYS A 242 2.71 29.77 3.57
N VAL A 243 3.77 29.57 4.32
CA VAL A 243 4.82 28.57 4.01
C VAL A 243 4.30 27.15 4.24
N LEU A 244 3.67 26.85 5.38
CA LEU A 244 3.19 25.51 5.70
C LEU A 244 2.09 25.05 4.75
N THR A 245 1.14 25.93 4.36
CA THR A 245 0.11 25.56 3.37
C THR A 245 0.68 25.36 1.97
N TYR A 246 1.84 25.96 1.66
CA TYR A 246 2.58 25.69 0.42
C TYR A 246 3.25 24.31 0.41
N HIS A 247 3.50 23.70 1.57
CA HIS A 247 3.99 22.32 1.69
C HIS A 247 2.89 21.26 1.62
N VAL A 248 1.62 21.64 1.53
CA VAL A 248 0.48 20.73 1.54
C VAL A 248 -0.21 20.70 0.19
N VAL A 249 -0.37 19.50 -0.36
CA VAL A 249 -1.15 19.25 -1.58
C VAL A 249 -2.48 18.58 -1.19
N PRO A 250 -3.64 19.09 -1.68
CA PRO A 250 -4.97 18.55 -1.32
C PRO A 250 -5.30 17.30 -2.15
N ALA A 251 -4.39 16.34 -2.17
CA ALA A 251 -4.54 15.05 -2.83
C ALA A 251 -3.56 14.05 -2.22
N ARG A 252 -3.85 12.74 -2.33
CA ARG A 252 -2.87 11.70 -2.01
C ARG A 252 -1.99 11.46 -3.23
N VAL A 253 -0.69 11.65 -3.09
CA VAL A 253 0.30 11.44 -4.14
C VAL A 253 1.43 10.60 -3.58
N LEU A 254 1.53 9.33 -3.97
CA LEU A 254 2.66 8.48 -3.64
C LEU A 254 3.86 8.80 -4.55
N LYS A 255 5.05 8.36 -4.16
CA LYS A 255 6.28 8.52 -4.95
C LYS A 255 6.09 8.16 -6.44
N ALA A 256 5.46 7.02 -6.72
CA ALA A 256 5.22 6.55 -8.08
C ALA A 256 4.11 7.31 -8.83
N GLU A 257 3.34 8.15 -8.12
CA GLU A 257 2.23 8.93 -8.64
C GLU A 257 2.58 10.43 -8.78
N VAL A 258 3.78 10.83 -8.35
CA VAL A 258 4.24 12.23 -8.47
C VAL A 258 4.26 12.65 -9.94
N PRO A 259 3.51 13.70 -10.34
CA PRO A 259 3.51 14.20 -11.71
C PRO A 259 4.84 14.90 -12.00
N VAL A 260 5.75 14.18 -12.64
CA VAL A 260 7.12 14.64 -12.94
C VAL A 260 7.08 15.81 -13.92
N ASN A 261 7.83 16.89 -13.58
CA ASN A 261 7.98 18.12 -14.36
C ASN A 261 6.64 18.84 -14.67
N THR A 262 5.61 18.56 -13.88
CA THR A 262 4.30 19.18 -13.98
C THR A 262 4.04 20.02 -12.73
N ALA A 263 3.32 21.13 -12.88
CA ALA A 263 2.98 22.00 -11.75
C ALA A 263 2.03 21.28 -10.79
N ILE A 264 2.42 21.19 -9.52
CA ILE A 264 1.63 20.63 -8.42
C ILE A 264 1.08 21.78 -7.59
N THR A 265 -0.24 21.94 -7.61
CA THR A 265 -0.90 23.02 -6.89
C THR A 265 -1.05 22.67 -5.42
N THR A 266 -0.70 23.59 -4.56
CA THR A 266 -0.73 23.43 -3.10
C THR A 266 -2.00 24.03 -2.49
N VAL A 267 -2.26 23.78 -1.21
CA VAL A 267 -3.34 24.39 -0.44
C VAL A 267 -3.18 25.92 -0.37
N GLN A 268 -1.95 26.43 -0.43
CA GLN A 268 -1.66 27.87 -0.47
C GLN A 268 -2.10 28.55 -1.79
N GLY A 269 -2.30 27.75 -2.87
CA GLY A 269 -2.75 28.23 -4.17
C GLY A 269 -1.64 28.38 -5.23
N GLN A 270 -0.38 28.51 -4.84
CA GLN A 270 0.75 28.47 -5.77
C GLN A 270 1.22 27.02 -5.99
N SER A 271 2.02 26.82 -7.05
CA SER A 271 2.50 25.48 -7.43
C SER A 271 4.01 25.38 -7.32
N PHE A 272 4.51 24.17 -7.19
CA PHE A 272 5.91 23.80 -7.38
C PHE A 272 6.00 22.66 -8.42
N THR A 273 7.19 22.33 -8.87
CA THR A 273 7.43 21.16 -9.74
C THR A 273 8.37 20.17 -9.07
N VAL A 274 8.23 18.89 -9.45
CA VAL A 274 9.14 17.81 -9.01
C VAL A 274 9.73 17.14 -10.24
N ASN A 275 11.06 16.99 -10.30
CA ASN A 275 11.70 16.29 -11.41
C ASN A 275 11.81 14.76 -11.16
N SER A 276 12.30 14.02 -12.14
CA SER A 276 12.47 12.55 -12.08
C SER A 276 13.44 12.08 -10.99
N SER A 277 14.32 12.97 -10.50
CA SER A 277 15.24 12.70 -9.38
C SER A 277 14.64 13.05 -8.02
N LEU A 278 13.33 13.32 -7.96
CA LEU A 278 12.60 13.74 -6.76
C LEU A 278 13.14 15.06 -6.16
N VAL A 279 13.58 15.98 -7.00
CA VAL A 279 13.95 17.33 -6.59
C VAL A 279 12.81 18.27 -6.90
N ILE A 280 12.35 18.97 -5.88
CA ILE A 280 11.34 20.03 -5.94
C ILE A 280 12.00 21.32 -6.38
N THR A 281 11.36 22.06 -7.29
CA THR A 281 11.71 23.44 -7.61
C THR A 281 10.53 24.33 -7.22
N ASP A 282 10.75 25.26 -6.29
CA ASP A 282 9.74 26.18 -5.78
C ASP A 282 9.58 27.45 -6.66
N GLN A 283 8.69 28.37 -6.25
CA GLN A 283 8.41 29.61 -6.99
C GLN A 283 9.57 30.61 -6.99
N ASN A 284 10.54 30.46 -6.09
CA ASN A 284 11.74 31.28 -6.00
C ASN A 284 12.95 30.60 -6.68
N MET A 285 12.69 29.54 -7.51
CA MET A 285 13.72 28.76 -8.19
C MET A 285 14.71 28.06 -7.25
N ARG A 286 14.31 27.87 -5.99
CA ARG A 286 15.08 27.09 -5.02
C ARG A 286 14.80 25.62 -5.21
N THR A 287 15.75 24.80 -4.86
CA THR A 287 15.61 23.34 -4.97
C THR A 287 15.63 22.67 -3.60
N SER A 288 14.78 21.67 -3.42
CA SER A 288 14.71 20.81 -2.25
C SER A 288 14.60 19.36 -2.69
N SER A 289 15.36 18.47 -2.08
CA SER A 289 15.28 17.03 -2.39
C SER A 289 14.28 16.34 -1.47
N ILE A 290 13.49 15.44 -2.02
CA ILE A 290 12.67 14.51 -1.24
C ILE A 290 13.58 13.39 -0.75
N VAL A 291 13.84 13.35 0.56
CA VAL A 291 14.81 12.43 1.18
C VAL A 291 14.18 11.16 1.76
N ALA A 292 12.88 11.19 2.06
CA ALA A 292 12.09 10.01 2.38
C ALA A 292 10.70 10.14 1.79
N THR A 293 10.14 9.04 1.34
CA THR A 293 8.85 9.02 0.63
C THR A 293 7.87 8.06 1.29
N ASP A 294 6.58 8.33 1.08
CA ASP A 294 5.49 7.39 1.34
C ASP A 294 5.38 6.97 2.82
N VAL A 295 5.47 7.93 3.75
CA VAL A 295 5.05 7.68 5.13
C VAL A 295 3.52 7.81 5.19
N PHE A 296 2.83 6.69 5.40
CA PHE A 296 1.37 6.61 5.35
C PHE A 296 0.74 7.11 6.64
N THR A 297 -0.42 7.75 6.49
CA THR A 297 -1.25 8.23 7.58
C THR A 297 -2.71 7.94 7.27
N SER A 298 -3.60 8.07 8.25
CA SER A 298 -5.04 7.80 8.06
C SER A 298 -5.71 8.79 7.10
N ASN A 299 -5.16 9.99 6.94
CA ASN A 299 -5.72 11.04 6.11
C ASN A 299 -4.76 11.56 5.03
N GLY A 300 -3.67 10.84 4.73
CA GLY A 300 -2.75 11.25 3.68
C GLY A 300 -1.38 10.56 3.69
N VAL A 301 -0.39 11.28 3.15
CA VAL A 301 1.00 10.81 3.00
C VAL A 301 1.96 11.93 3.36
N ILE A 302 3.09 11.58 3.97
CA ILE A 302 4.18 12.50 4.27
C ILE A 302 5.39 12.12 3.40
N HIS A 303 6.01 13.12 2.76
CA HIS A 303 7.32 13.04 2.12
C HIS A 303 8.28 13.96 2.86
N ALA A 304 9.40 13.46 3.34
CA ALA A 304 10.41 14.28 4.00
C ALA A 304 11.23 15.06 2.96
N VAL A 305 11.48 16.35 3.23
CA VAL A 305 12.29 17.22 2.37
C VAL A 305 13.46 17.84 3.12
N ASP A 306 14.58 18.01 2.42
CA ASP A 306 15.84 18.53 2.98
C ASP A 306 15.92 20.05 3.08
N LYS A 307 14.95 20.77 2.47
CA LYS A 307 14.84 22.23 2.57
C LYS A 307 13.38 22.66 2.63
N VAL A 308 13.13 23.78 3.31
CA VAL A 308 11.83 24.44 3.30
C VAL A 308 11.61 25.09 1.93
N ILE A 309 10.51 24.74 1.25
CA ILE A 309 10.10 25.38 -0.01
C ILE A 309 9.30 26.65 0.27
N LEU A 310 9.50 27.67 -0.57
CA LEU A 310 8.94 28.98 -0.32
C LEU A 310 8.03 29.43 -1.47
N PRO A 311 6.81 29.88 -1.17
CA PRO A 311 5.97 30.58 -2.15
C PRO A 311 6.52 31.99 -2.43
N LYS A 312 6.12 32.57 -3.54
CA LYS A 312 6.39 34.00 -3.81
C LYS A 312 5.58 34.92 -2.90
#